data_b935a4c0f52516b0124ebd713e91f914
#
_entry.id   b935a4c0f52516b0124ebd713e91f914
#
_cell.length_a   1.000
_cell.length_b   1.000
_cell.length_c   1.000
_cell.angle_alpha   90.00
_cell.angle_beta   90.00
_cell.angle_gamma   90.00
#
_symmetry.space_group_name_H-M   'P 1'
#
loop_
_entity.id
_entity.type
_entity.pdbx_description
1 polymer ?
#
loop_
_entity_poly.entity_id
_entity_poly.type
_entity_poly.pdbx_seq_one_letter_code
_entity_poly.pdbx_strand_id
1 'polypeptide(L)'
;KAKAVRVGKAKMIGADTDLRPKYQGIDSLKYDCIVCNKCGYSSLSRFFSNITAGQAKLIKTNISPYFKGVDDKCETYSYDEAILRHQLALANTVVKKGKASEKAYTCLKLAWLIRGQMESLTSDTPDSAKVMGVLKAKEKEYIKKAYEGFVVAMAKEMPPICGMDEW
;
A
#
# COMPACT_ATOMS: atom_id res chain seq x y z
N LYS A 1 -11.55 13.21 11.49
CA LYS A 1 -11.92 12.03 10.69
C LYS A 1 -10.90 11.88 9.58
N ALA A 2 -10.31 10.69 9.41
CA ALA A 2 -9.49 10.38 8.25
C ALA A 2 -10.37 10.43 7.01
N LYS A 3 -9.86 11.03 5.93
CA LYS A 3 -10.60 11.15 4.67
C LYS A 3 -9.94 10.27 3.63
N ALA A 4 -10.73 9.45 2.93
CA ALA A 4 -10.30 8.84 1.69
C ALA A 4 -10.21 9.94 0.61
N VAL A 5 -9.10 10.00 -0.09
CA VAL A 5 -8.97 10.87 -1.26
C VAL A 5 -9.69 10.21 -2.43
N ARG A 6 -10.62 10.92 -3.04
CA ARG A 6 -11.32 10.45 -4.25
C ARG A 6 -10.57 10.95 -5.47
N VAL A 7 -10.05 10.02 -6.25
CA VAL A 7 -9.46 10.33 -7.56
C VAL A 7 -10.58 10.39 -8.58
N GLY A 8 -10.95 11.58 -8.99
CA GLY A 8 -11.94 11.77 -10.06
C GLY A 8 -11.32 11.46 -11.43
N LYS A 9 -12.06 10.71 -12.28
CA LYS A 9 -11.73 10.50 -13.71
C LYS A 9 -10.39 9.78 -14.00
N ALA A 10 -9.85 8.96 -13.09
CA ALA A 10 -8.77 8.07 -13.44
C ALA A 10 -9.27 7.02 -14.45
N LYS A 11 -8.79 7.10 -15.71
CA LYS A 11 -9.16 6.15 -16.77
C LYS A 11 -8.15 5.02 -16.80
N MET A 12 -8.59 3.81 -16.50
CA MET A 12 -7.76 2.61 -16.68
C MET A 12 -7.52 2.36 -18.17
N ILE A 13 -6.25 2.16 -18.54
CA ILE A 13 -5.82 1.95 -19.93
C ILE A 13 -5.26 0.55 -20.17
N GLY A 14 -5.12 -0.26 -19.12
CA GLY A 14 -4.61 -1.63 -19.20
C GLY A 14 -4.16 -2.14 -17.84
N ALA A 15 -3.53 -3.31 -17.85
CA ALA A 15 -2.91 -3.89 -16.67
C ALA A 15 -1.61 -4.62 -17.05
N ASP A 16 -0.71 -4.76 -16.07
CA ASP A 16 0.45 -5.65 -16.17
C ASP A 16 0.02 -7.12 -16.03
N THR A 17 0.91 -8.05 -16.28
CA THR A 17 0.66 -9.50 -16.17
C THR A 17 0.31 -9.94 -14.74
N ASP A 18 0.75 -9.20 -13.74
CA ASP A 18 0.40 -9.40 -12.33
C ASP A 18 -0.84 -8.59 -11.89
N LEU A 19 -1.65 -8.15 -12.86
CA LEU A 19 -2.91 -7.41 -12.69
C LEU A 19 -2.75 -6.01 -12.08
N ARG A 20 -1.53 -5.43 -12.08
CA ARG A 20 -1.35 -4.02 -11.72
C ARG A 20 -2.12 -3.15 -12.71
N PRO A 21 -3.13 -2.39 -12.30
CA PRO A 21 -3.84 -1.51 -13.21
C PRO A 21 -2.96 -0.33 -13.62
N LYS A 22 -3.04 0.05 -14.89
CA LYS A 22 -2.39 1.25 -15.44
C LYS A 22 -3.43 2.31 -15.72
N TYR A 23 -3.11 3.53 -15.35
CA TYR A 23 -4.03 4.67 -15.48
C TYR A 23 -3.45 5.75 -16.37
N GLN A 24 -4.32 6.41 -17.14
CA GLN A 24 -3.99 7.61 -17.88
C GLN A 24 -4.05 8.81 -16.93
N GLY A 25 -2.98 9.61 -16.89
CA GLY A 25 -2.89 10.81 -16.07
C GLY A 25 -2.51 10.48 -14.62
N ILE A 26 -3.49 10.37 -13.73
CA ILE A 26 -3.24 10.14 -12.30
C ILE A 26 -3.28 8.65 -12.00
N ASP A 27 -2.18 8.13 -11.43
CA ASP A 27 -2.15 6.77 -10.92
C ASP A 27 -2.97 6.67 -9.62
N SER A 28 -4.16 6.06 -9.70
CA SER A 28 -5.07 5.94 -8.56
C SER A 28 -4.56 5.03 -7.45
N LEU A 29 -3.57 4.16 -7.74
CA LEU A 29 -2.92 3.33 -6.72
C LEU A 29 -2.28 4.16 -5.61
N LYS A 30 -1.82 5.38 -5.91
CA LYS A 30 -1.23 6.29 -4.92
C LYS A 30 -2.19 6.66 -3.79
N TYR A 31 -3.49 6.57 -4.03
CA TYR A 31 -4.56 7.03 -3.13
C TYR A 31 -5.32 5.89 -2.44
N ASP A 32 -4.86 4.65 -2.61
CA ASP A 32 -5.56 3.47 -2.05
C ASP A 32 -5.34 3.30 -0.53
N CYS A 33 -4.43 4.05 0.06
CA CYS A 33 -4.16 4.01 1.50
C CYS A 33 -4.79 5.22 2.22
N ILE A 34 -5.52 4.97 3.30
CA ILE A 34 -6.07 5.99 4.19
C ILE A 34 -5.21 6.04 5.46
N VAL A 35 -4.82 7.26 5.85
CA VAL A 35 -4.06 7.52 7.08
C VAL A 35 -4.87 8.45 7.99
N CYS A 36 -4.99 8.09 9.26
CA CYS A 36 -5.51 8.98 10.28
C CYS A 36 -4.40 9.83 10.86
N ASN A 37 -4.34 11.10 10.49
CA ASN A 37 -3.27 12.01 10.92
C ASN A 37 -3.28 12.35 12.42
N LYS A 38 -4.32 11.91 13.16
CA LYS A 38 -4.39 12.07 14.63
C LYS A 38 -3.70 10.96 15.41
N CYS A 39 -3.75 9.71 14.90
CA CYS A 39 -3.28 8.55 15.66
C CYS A 39 -2.36 7.61 14.87
N GLY A 40 -2.09 7.89 13.60
CA GLY A 40 -1.25 7.05 12.75
C GLY A 40 -1.89 5.74 12.30
N TYR A 41 -3.18 5.50 12.64
CA TYR A 41 -3.87 4.35 12.05
C TYR A 41 -3.94 4.51 10.55
N SER A 42 -3.45 3.50 9.85
CA SER A 42 -3.46 3.46 8.39
C SER A 42 -3.73 2.06 7.88
N SER A 43 -4.45 2.00 6.79
CA SER A 43 -4.80 0.77 6.11
C SER A 43 -5.20 1.06 4.67
N LEU A 44 -5.19 0.05 3.81
CA LEU A 44 -5.82 0.18 2.51
C LEU A 44 -7.31 0.52 2.68
N SER A 45 -7.86 1.30 1.75
CA SER A 45 -9.22 1.84 1.82
C SER A 45 -10.28 0.77 2.08
N ARG A 46 -10.14 -0.40 1.45
CA ARG A 46 -11.04 -1.54 1.62
C ARG A 46 -11.05 -2.16 3.03
N PHE A 47 -9.97 -2.02 3.79
CA PHE A 47 -9.82 -2.58 5.13
C PHE A 47 -9.94 -1.54 6.24
N PHE A 48 -9.97 -0.26 5.90
CA PHE A 48 -9.83 0.83 6.87
C PHE A 48 -10.92 0.83 7.96
N SER A 49 -12.15 0.50 7.60
CA SER A 49 -13.28 0.42 8.54
C SER A 49 -13.32 -0.89 9.35
N ASN A 50 -12.54 -1.90 8.95
CA ASN A 50 -12.58 -3.23 9.56
C ASN A 50 -11.56 -3.34 10.71
N ILE A 51 -11.77 -2.55 11.76
CA ILE A 51 -10.89 -2.55 12.93
C ILE A 51 -11.68 -2.86 14.20
N THR A 52 -11.20 -3.82 14.99
CA THR A 52 -11.78 -4.15 16.30
C THR A 52 -11.25 -3.23 17.41
N ALA A 53 -11.95 -3.16 18.55
CA ALA A 53 -11.50 -2.39 19.70
C ALA A 53 -10.12 -2.84 20.23
N GLY A 54 -9.86 -4.16 20.24
CA GLY A 54 -8.55 -4.71 20.63
C GLY A 54 -7.43 -4.28 19.68
N GLN A 55 -7.67 -4.31 18.37
CA GLN A 55 -6.74 -3.85 17.37
C GLN A 55 -6.47 -2.34 17.50
N ALA A 56 -7.50 -1.54 17.72
CA ALA A 56 -7.37 -0.10 17.96
C ALA A 56 -6.49 0.21 19.19
N LYS A 57 -6.62 -0.60 20.26
CA LYS A 57 -5.76 -0.49 21.44
C LYS A 57 -4.29 -0.76 21.11
N LEU A 58 -3.99 -1.82 20.33
CA LEU A 58 -2.63 -2.13 19.90
C LEU A 58 -2.01 -0.98 19.09
N ILE A 59 -2.78 -0.38 18.18
CA ILE A 59 -2.31 0.77 17.39
C ILE A 59 -2.05 1.97 18.28
N LYS A 60 -2.97 2.29 19.19
CA LYS A 60 -2.81 3.41 20.13
C LYS A 60 -1.55 3.25 20.99
N THR A 61 -1.21 2.02 21.37
CA THR A 61 -0.03 1.76 22.22
C THR A 61 1.28 1.74 21.42
N ASN A 62 1.28 1.17 20.22
CA ASN A 62 2.53 0.86 19.51
C ASN A 62 2.80 1.72 18.27
N ILE A 63 1.80 2.40 17.72
CA ILE A 63 1.96 3.28 16.55
C ILE A 63 1.83 4.75 16.95
N SER A 64 0.75 5.10 17.65
CA SER A 64 0.43 6.51 17.90
C SER A 64 1.53 7.30 18.62
N PRO A 65 2.31 6.75 19.56
CA PRO A 65 3.37 7.51 20.24
C PRO A 65 4.53 7.91 19.32
N TYR A 66 4.75 7.14 18.24
CA TYR A 66 5.87 7.33 17.32
C TYR A 66 5.45 8.00 16.00
N PHE A 67 4.14 8.18 15.80
CA PHE A 67 3.60 8.76 14.58
C PHE A 67 3.80 10.28 14.55
N LYS A 68 4.53 10.77 13.54
CA LYS A 68 4.84 12.21 13.37
C LYS A 68 3.89 12.95 12.44
N GLY A 69 2.90 12.27 11.90
CA GLY A 69 2.00 12.82 10.89
C GLY A 69 2.45 12.52 9.46
N VAL A 70 1.56 12.77 8.52
CA VAL A 70 1.80 12.75 7.07
C VAL A 70 1.33 14.07 6.48
N ASP A 71 1.84 14.46 5.32
CA ASP A 71 1.41 15.68 4.65
C ASP A 71 0.01 15.49 4.04
N ASP A 72 -0.99 16.11 4.66
CA ASP A 72 -2.38 16.12 4.16
C ASP A 72 -2.70 17.38 3.34
N LYS A 73 -1.71 18.27 3.09
CA LYS A 73 -1.90 19.52 2.37
C LYS A 73 -1.50 19.43 0.90
N CYS A 74 -0.77 18.39 0.51
CA CYS A 74 -0.38 18.18 -0.88
C CYS A 74 -1.64 17.94 -1.75
N GLU A 75 -1.69 18.62 -2.89
CA GLU A 75 -2.79 18.45 -3.85
C GLU A 75 -2.77 17.05 -4.51
N THR A 76 -1.57 16.54 -4.75
CA THR A 76 -1.35 15.22 -5.35
C THR A 76 -0.24 14.48 -4.62
N TYR A 77 -0.37 13.15 -4.52
CA TYR A 77 0.68 12.33 -3.92
C TYR A 77 1.79 12.01 -4.94
N SER A 78 3.05 12.27 -4.54
CA SER A 78 4.20 11.66 -5.20
C SER A 78 4.23 10.14 -4.96
N TYR A 79 5.09 9.42 -5.67
CA TYR A 79 5.30 7.99 -5.36
C TYR A 79 5.92 7.79 -3.97
N ASP A 80 6.83 8.67 -3.55
CA ASP A 80 7.44 8.61 -2.22
C ASP A 80 6.39 8.75 -1.11
N GLU A 81 5.49 9.72 -1.24
CA GLU A 81 4.39 9.93 -0.29
C GLU A 81 3.43 8.73 -0.28
N ALA A 82 3.07 8.21 -1.44
CA ALA A 82 2.21 7.03 -1.55
C ALA A 82 2.85 5.79 -0.94
N ILE A 83 4.14 5.54 -1.21
CA ILE A 83 4.90 4.43 -0.65
C ILE A 83 4.99 4.55 0.87
N LEU A 84 5.31 5.75 1.40
CA LEU A 84 5.35 6.00 2.84
C LEU A 84 4.01 5.65 3.51
N ARG A 85 2.88 6.09 2.95
CA ARG A 85 1.54 5.79 3.46
C ARG A 85 1.24 4.30 3.46
N HIS A 86 1.63 3.58 2.40
CA HIS A 86 1.44 2.13 2.32
C HIS A 86 2.38 1.36 3.25
N GLN A 87 3.62 1.83 3.47
CA GLN A 87 4.52 1.27 4.48
C GLN A 87 3.94 1.43 5.89
N LEU A 88 3.35 2.59 6.17
CA LEU A 88 2.65 2.83 7.43
C LEU A 88 1.44 1.89 7.58
N ALA A 89 0.67 1.65 6.51
CA ALA A 89 -0.42 0.68 6.50
C ALA A 89 0.08 -0.74 6.77
N LEU A 90 1.21 -1.14 6.17
CA LEU A 90 1.82 -2.43 6.42
C LEU A 90 2.26 -2.59 7.88
N ALA A 91 2.91 -1.58 8.45
CA ALA A 91 3.29 -1.57 9.87
C ALA A 91 2.06 -1.69 10.78
N ASN A 92 0.98 -0.95 10.48
CA ASN A 92 -0.29 -1.06 11.19
C ASN A 92 -0.89 -2.46 11.11
N THR A 93 -0.84 -3.09 9.94
CA THR A 93 -1.38 -4.45 9.74
C THR A 93 -0.61 -5.48 10.58
N VAL A 94 0.70 -5.32 10.70
CA VAL A 94 1.53 -6.18 11.55
C VAL A 94 1.20 -5.95 13.04
N VAL A 95 1.18 -4.71 13.48
CA VAL A 95 0.94 -4.33 14.88
C VAL A 95 -0.45 -4.75 15.36
N LYS A 96 -1.47 -4.53 14.55
CA LYS A 96 -2.85 -4.93 14.89
C LYS A 96 -3.11 -6.44 14.74
N LYS A 97 -2.09 -7.22 14.34
CA LYS A 97 -2.22 -8.66 14.04
C LYS A 97 -3.34 -8.91 13.00
N GLY A 98 -3.30 -8.13 11.92
CA GLY A 98 -4.24 -8.25 10.80
C GLY A 98 -4.12 -9.60 10.08
N LYS A 99 -5.08 -9.89 9.21
CA LYS A 99 -5.11 -11.12 8.40
C LYS A 99 -3.87 -11.23 7.50
N ALA A 100 -3.47 -12.45 7.17
CA ALA A 100 -2.38 -12.72 6.24
C ALA A 100 -2.67 -12.12 4.85
N SER A 101 -3.91 -12.22 4.39
CA SER A 101 -4.39 -11.63 3.14
C SER A 101 -4.25 -10.09 3.12
N GLU A 102 -4.61 -9.40 4.21
CA GLU A 102 -4.46 -7.94 4.29
C GLU A 102 -2.98 -7.53 4.19
N LYS A 103 -2.09 -8.24 4.89
CA LYS A 103 -0.65 -8.03 4.82
C LYS A 103 -0.11 -8.28 3.41
N ALA A 104 -0.49 -9.41 2.81
CA ALA A 104 -0.07 -9.79 1.46
C ALA A 104 -0.50 -8.75 0.42
N TYR A 105 -1.76 -8.34 0.46
CA TYR A 105 -2.29 -7.36 -0.48
C TYR A 105 -1.64 -5.98 -0.32
N THR A 106 -1.33 -5.57 0.91
CA THR A 106 -0.59 -4.33 1.16
C THR A 106 0.83 -4.40 0.59
N CYS A 107 1.52 -5.55 0.72
CA CYS A 107 2.83 -5.78 0.09
C CYS A 107 2.73 -5.73 -1.44
N LEU A 108 1.72 -6.33 -2.04
CA LEU A 108 1.49 -6.29 -3.49
C LEU A 108 1.31 -4.84 -3.98
N LYS A 109 0.49 -4.06 -3.28
CA LYS A 109 0.30 -2.62 -3.60
C LYS A 109 1.60 -1.82 -3.48
N LEU A 110 2.43 -2.10 -2.48
CA LEU A 110 3.75 -1.49 -2.34
C LEU A 110 4.66 -1.82 -3.52
N ALA A 111 4.70 -3.08 -3.96
CA ALA A 111 5.48 -3.48 -5.12
C ALA A 111 5.03 -2.72 -6.39
N TRP A 112 3.72 -2.62 -6.60
CA TRP A 112 3.15 -1.89 -7.73
C TRP A 112 3.48 -0.39 -7.73
N LEU A 113 3.45 0.25 -6.55
CA LEU A 113 3.84 1.66 -6.40
C LEU A 113 5.33 1.87 -6.67
N ILE A 114 6.20 0.98 -6.19
CA ILE A 114 7.64 1.05 -6.46
C ILE A 114 7.91 0.87 -7.96
N ARG A 115 7.21 -0.04 -8.63
CA ARG A 115 7.29 -0.20 -10.08
C ARG A 115 6.86 1.08 -10.81
N GLY A 116 5.73 1.69 -10.39
CA GLY A 116 5.28 2.97 -10.94
C GLY A 116 6.30 4.10 -10.71
N GLN A 117 6.97 4.11 -9.55
CA GLN A 117 8.06 5.04 -9.27
C GLN A 117 9.23 4.84 -10.25
N MET A 118 9.66 3.59 -10.48
CA MET A 118 10.72 3.29 -11.45
C MET A 118 10.36 3.73 -12.88
N GLU A 119 9.12 3.50 -13.28
CA GLU A 119 8.62 3.93 -14.59
C GLU A 119 8.57 5.46 -14.75
N SER A 120 8.46 6.19 -13.64
CA SER A 120 8.44 7.66 -13.63
C SER A 120 9.83 8.31 -13.60
N LEU A 121 10.89 7.53 -13.34
CA LEU A 121 12.26 8.04 -13.34
C LEU A 121 12.77 8.21 -14.76
N THR A 122 13.28 9.41 -15.05
CA THR A 122 14.03 9.69 -16.29
C THR A 122 15.46 9.20 -16.17
N SER A 123 15.96 8.52 -17.20
CA SER A 123 17.20 7.72 -17.16
C SER A 123 18.52 8.51 -17.27
N ASP A 124 18.55 9.81 -17.04
CA ASP A 124 19.62 10.67 -17.57
C ASP A 124 20.79 10.98 -16.60
N THR A 125 20.84 10.34 -15.42
CA THR A 125 21.95 10.55 -14.49
C THR A 125 22.59 9.25 -13.99
N PRO A 126 23.90 9.23 -13.67
CA PRO A 126 24.57 8.06 -13.10
C PRO A 126 23.94 7.59 -11.78
N ASP A 127 23.40 8.50 -10.99
CA ASP A 127 22.71 8.20 -9.75
C ASP A 127 21.36 7.49 -10.01
N SER A 128 20.73 7.71 -11.15
CA SER A 128 19.47 7.04 -11.50
C SER A 128 19.62 5.53 -11.60
N ALA A 129 20.73 5.01 -12.11
CA ALA A 129 21.00 3.58 -12.18
C ALA A 129 21.12 2.93 -10.82
N LYS A 130 21.75 3.62 -9.85
CA LYS A 130 21.87 3.14 -8.46
C LYS A 130 20.52 3.14 -7.76
N VAL A 131 19.76 4.21 -7.90
CA VAL A 131 18.39 4.31 -7.36
C VAL A 131 17.50 3.23 -7.95
N MET A 132 17.56 3.02 -9.27
CA MET A 132 16.82 1.97 -9.96
C MET A 132 17.15 0.57 -9.43
N GLY A 133 18.43 0.29 -9.13
CA GLY A 133 18.86 -0.97 -8.53
C GLY A 133 18.23 -1.20 -7.15
N VAL A 134 18.21 -0.17 -6.31
CA VAL A 134 17.59 -0.22 -4.97
C VAL A 134 16.07 -0.43 -5.08
N LEU A 135 15.40 0.27 -5.97
CA LEU A 135 13.96 0.14 -6.17
C LEU A 135 13.57 -1.26 -6.69
N LYS A 136 14.34 -1.81 -7.66
CA LYS A 136 14.12 -3.18 -8.15
C LYS A 136 14.27 -4.22 -7.05
N ALA A 137 15.26 -4.07 -6.18
CA ALA A 137 15.44 -4.97 -5.04
C ALA A 137 14.26 -4.89 -4.06
N LYS A 138 13.78 -3.69 -3.75
CA LYS A 138 12.61 -3.48 -2.89
C LYS A 138 11.32 -4.04 -3.52
N GLU A 139 11.09 -3.80 -4.81
CA GLU A 139 9.95 -4.37 -5.52
C GLU A 139 9.94 -5.90 -5.39
N LYS A 140 11.06 -6.55 -5.73
CA LYS A 140 11.21 -8.00 -5.63
C LYS A 140 10.95 -8.52 -4.20
N GLU A 141 11.43 -7.82 -3.19
CA GLU A 141 11.19 -8.17 -1.79
C GLU A 141 9.69 -8.11 -1.44
N TYR A 142 8.99 -7.06 -1.85
CA TYR A 142 7.56 -6.93 -1.58
C TYR A 142 6.71 -7.92 -2.38
N ILE A 143 7.06 -8.24 -3.63
CA ILE A 143 6.42 -9.30 -4.41
C ILE A 143 6.56 -10.65 -3.69
N LYS A 144 7.76 -10.99 -3.21
CA LYS A 144 8.00 -12.22 -2.46
C LYS A 144 7.14 -12.28 -1.19
N LYS A 145 7.12 -11.19 -0.40
CA LYS A 145 6.27 -11.08 0.81
C LYS A 145 4.78 -11.20 0.49
N ALA A 146 4.33 -10.64 -0.62
CA ALA A 146 2.96 -10.77 -1.07
C ALA A 146 2.63 -12.22 -1.41
N TYR A 147 3.45 -12.88 -2.21
CA TYR A 147 3.29 -14.28 -2.57
C TYR A 147 3.21 -15.19 -1.34
N GLU A 148 4.21 -15.13 -0.46
CA GLU A 148 4.25 -15.91 0.78
C GLU A 148 3.03 -15.67 1.65
N GLY A 149 2.60 -14.40 1.76
CA GLY A 149 1.41 -14.02 2.51
C GLY A 149 0.11 -14.55 1.91
N PHE A 150 -0.04 -14.54 0.59
CA PHE A 150 -1.21 -15.13 -0.08
C PHE A 150 -1.23 -16.65 0.05
N VAL A 151 -0.10 -17.35 -0.03
CA VAL A 151 -0.03 -18.79 0.23
C VAL A 151 -0.55 -19.11 1.64
N VAL A 152 -0.14 -18.32 2.64
CA VAL A 152 -0.64 -18.48 4.02
C VAL A 152 -2.13 -18.15 4.13
N ALA A 153 -2.59 -17.10 3.44
CA ALA A 153 -4.00 -16.71 3.45
C ALA A 153 -4.89 -17.81 2.83
N MET A 154 -4.50 -18.34 1.68
CA MET A 154 -5.23 -19.43 1.01
C MET A 154 -5.34 -20.70 1.87
N ALA A 155 -4.31 -20.96 2.70
CA ALA A 155 -4.33 -22.12 3.60
C ALA A 155 -5.16 -21.92 4.87
N LYS A 156 -5.42 -20.66 5.29
CA LYS A 156 -5.97 -20.36 6.63
C LYS A 156 -7.22 -19.49 6.64
N GLU A 157 -7.53 -18.83 5.55
CA GLU A 157 -8.64 -17.89 5.48
C GLU A 157 -9.72 -18.42 4.54
N MET A 158 -10.98 -18.12 4.87
CA MET A 158 -12.12 -18.45 4.00
C MET A 158 -12.25 -17.45 2.87
N PRO A 159 -12.56 -17.87 1.64
CA PRO A 159 -12.90 -16.97 0.53
C PRO A 159 -14.11 -16.08 0.85
N PRO A 160 -14.22 -14.91 0.22
CA PRO A 160 -13.27 -14.32 -0.72
C PRO A 160 -12.04 -13.72 -0.04
N ILE A 161 -10.84 -14.02 -0.56
CA ILE A 161 -9.57 -13.49 -0.05
C ILE A 161 -9.32 -12.12 -0.67
N CYS A 162 -9.34 -11.06 0.13
CA CYS A 162 -9.24 -9.67 -0.34
C CYS A 162 -10.28 -9.30 -1.42
N GLY A 163 -11.45 -9.93 -1.42
CA GLY A 163 -12.48 -9.73 -2.46
C GLY A 163 -12.13 -10.34 -3.81
N MET A 164 -11.16 -11.25 -3.83
CA MET A 164 -10.87 -12.11 -4.98
C MET A 164 -11.58 -13.43 -4.75
N ASP A 165 -12.40 -13.82 -5.71
CA ASP A 165 -13.09 -15.11 -5.70
C ASP A 165 -12.11 -16.23 -6.09
N GLU A 166 -12.52 -17.47 -5.82
CA GLU A 166 -11.79 -18.69 -6.20
C GLU A 166 -11.90 -18.91 -7.72
N TRP A 167 -11.10 -18.19 -8.51
CA TRP A 167 -10.93 -18.48 -9.93
C TRP A 167 -9.49 -18.66 -10.29
#